data_6e0adf7906c0813097f6acf6b460e181
#
_entry.id   6e0adf7906c0813097f6acf6b460e181
#
_cell.length_a   1.000
_cell.length_b   1.000
_cell.length_c   1.000
_cell.angle_alpha   90.00
_cell.angle_beta   90.00
_cell.angle_gamma   90.00
#
_symmetry.space_group_name_H-M   'P 1'
#
loop_
_entity.id
_entity.type
_entity.pdbx_description
1 polymer ?
#
loop_
_entity_poly.entity_id
_entity_poly.type
_entity_poly.pdbx_seq_one_letter_code
_entity_poly.pdbx_strand_id
1 'polypeptide(L)'
;WQTLAYDIVGPLPETASGHTYLLTVVDHFSRFPFAIPMTNKTHASVARAIHRGVFCLVGPPERLLSDREKTFTSGVQHELWRLLGSKCIHTSGYASRGNGVCERAHRWLNANLALFVNSKKNNWTDYVDSILYAYRTSICSSTGYTPFELVFGRKATMPPDLLYEIH
;
A
#
# COMPACT_ATOMS: atom_id res chain seq x y z
N TRP A 1 -9.78 9.53 0.10
CA TRP A 1 -9.03 8.77 1.13
C TRP A 1 -9.85 8.58 2.41
N GLN A 2 -11.15 8.34 2.27
CA GLN A 2 -12.01 8.19 3.45
C GLN A 2 -11.72 6.89 4.21
N THR A 3 -11.50 5.81 3.48
CA THR A 3 -11.24 4.49 4.07
C THR A 3 -10.01 3.88 3.42
N LEU A 4 -8.98 3.63 4.21
CA LEU A 4 -7.78 2.90 3.81
C LEU A 4 -7.78 1.50 4.44
N ALA A 5 -7.36 0.50 3.67
CA ALA A 5 -7.08 -0.83 4.19
C ALA A 5 -5.57 -1.07 4.18
N TYR A 6 -5.00 -1.70 5.21
CA TYR A 6 -3.60 -2.07 5.23
C TYR A 6 -3.39 -3.54 5.59
N ASP A 7 -2.30 -4.09 5.08
CA ASP A 7 -1.84 -5.43 5.43
C ASP A 7 -0.31 -5.50 5.33
N ILE A 8 0.27 -6.55 5.92
CA ILE A 8 1.72 -6.73 6.01
C ILE A 8 2.08 -8.12 5.51
N VAL A 9 2.90 -8.16 4.46
CA VAL A 9 3.50 -9.38 3.93
C VAL A 9 4.88 -9.60 4.53
N GLY A 10 5.20 -10.84 4.79
CA GLY A 10 6.51 -11.25 5.26
C GLY A 10 6.49 -12.26 6.41
N PRO A 11 7.65 -12.77 6.80
CA PRO A 11 8.96 -12.30 6.33
C PRO A 11 9.24 -12.68 4.87
N LEU A 12 9.78 -11.72 4.12
CA LEU A 12 10.34 -11.88 2.79
C LEU A 12 11.86 -12.09 2.89
N PRO A 13 12.53 -12.58 1.84
CA PRO A 13 13.99 -12.62 1.80
C PRO A 13 14.59 -11.24 2.11
N GLU A 14 15.54 -11.23 3.03
CA GLU A 14 16.17 -10.00 3.49
C GLU A 14 16.94 -9.31 2.35
N THR A 15 16.67 -8.03 2.15
CA THR A 15 17.38 -7.22 1.17
C THR A 15 18.70 -6.70 1.74
N ALA A 16 19.57 -6.16 0.88
CA ALA A 16 20.81 -5.51 1.33
C ALA A 16 20.57 -4.36 2.33
N SER A 17 19.37 -3.75 2.30
CA SER A 17 18.96 -2.68 3.23
C SER A 17 18.26 -3.23 4.49
N GLY A 18 18.22 -4.55 4.70
CA GLY A 18 17.62 -5.19 5.86
C GLY A 18 16.10 -5.27 5.84
N HIS A 19 15.44 -5.00 4.70
CA HIS A 19 13.99 -5.10 4.61
C HIS A 19 13.56 -6.57 4.49
N THR A 20 12.59 -6.95 5.33
CA THR A 20 12.01 -8.30 5.38
C THR A 20 10.48 -8.28 5.36
N TYR A 21 9.85 -7.12 5.42
CA TYR A 21 8.40 -6.96 5.36
C TYR A 21 8.01 -5.91 4.33
N LEU A 22 6.82 -6.08 3.75
CA LEU A 22 6.19 -5.11 2.87
C LEU A 22 4.82 -4.73 3.45
N LEU A 23 4.67 -3.48 3.88
CA LEU A 23 3.39 -2.90 4.24
C LEU A 23 2.69 -2.44 2.97
N THR A 24 1.48 -2.91 2.75
CA THR A 24 0.61 -2.42 1.68
C THR A 24 -0.54 -1.63 2.28
N VAL A 25 -0.86 -0.49 1.71
CA VAL A 25 -2.04 0.31 2.05
C VAL A 25 -2.80 0.60 0.77
N VAL A 26 -4.12 0.42 0.77
CA VAL A 26 -4.95 0.61 -0.42
C VAL A 26 -6.14 1.50 -0.09
N ASP A 27 -6.40 2.49 -0.91
CA ASP A 27 -7.61 3.27 -0.83
C ASP A 27 -8.82 2.45 -1.28
N HIS A 28 -9.85 2.43 -0.44
CA HIS A 28 -11.02 1.57 -0.65
C HIS A 28 -11.88 2.04 -1.82
N PHE A 29 -11.86 3.31 -2.18
CA PHE A 29 -12.60 3.87 -3.29
C PHE A 29 -11.83 3.72 -4.62
N SER A 30 -10.67 4.35 -4.73
CA SER A 30 -9.90 4.42 -5.97
C SER A 30 -9.10 3.16 -6.29
N ARG A 31 -8.91 2.26 -5.32
CA ARG A 31 -8.00 1.10 -5.39
C ARG A 31 -6.52 1.49 -5.47
N PHE A 32 -6.20 2.74 -5.22
CA PHE A 32 -4.83 3.24 -5.31
C PHE A 32 -3.95 2.63 -4.22
N PRO A 33 -2.88 1.90 -4.58
CA PRO A 33 -2.02 1.23 -3.63
C PRO A 33 -0.82 2.07 -3.24
N PHE A 34 -0.39 1.89 -1.99
CA PHE A 34 0.94 2.22 -1.49
C PHE A 34 1.60 0.93 -1.02
N ALA A 35 2.91 0.82 -1.19
CA ALA A 35 3.68 -0.30 -0.65
C ALA A 35 5.00 0.24 -0.08
N ILE A 36 5.26 -0.12 1.17
CA ILE A 36 6.37 0.45 1.94
C ILE A 36 7.20 -0.70 2.51
N PRO A 37 8.46 -0.85 2.08
CA PRO A 37 9.39 -1.81 2.66
C PRO A 37 9.67 -1.48 4.13
N MET A 38 9.71 -2.52 4.98
CA MET A 38 9.98 -2.40 6.41
C MET A 38 10.98 -3.45 6.88
N THR A 39 11.80 -3.12 7.87
CA THR A 39 12.74 -4.04 8.50
C THR A 39 12.11 -4.90 9.60
N ASN A 40 11.01 -4.45 10.18
CA ASN A 40 10.27 -5.16 11.22
C ASN A 40 8.79 -4.75 11.20
N LYS A 41 7.94 -5.50 11.92
CA LYS A 41 6.49 -5.30 12.00
C LYS A 41 6.00 -4.86 13.38
N THR A 42 6.81 -4.10 14.14
CA THR A 42 6.34 -3.54 15.42
C THR A 42 5.25 -2.48 15.19
N HIS A 43 4.39 -2.27 16.17
CA HIS A 43 3.31 -1.26 16.08
C HIS A 43 3.86 0.12 15.69
N ALA A 44 4.97 0.53 16.33
CA ALA A 44 5.63 1.80 16.06
C ALA A 44 6.19 1.89 14.63
N SER A 45 6.77 0.80 14.11
CA SER A 45 7.29 0.75 12.74
C SER A 45 6.17 0.83 11.71
N VAL A 46 5.10 0.07 11.90
CA VAL A 46 3.92 0.10 11.02
C VAL A 46 3.25 1.47 11.04
N ALA A 47 3.01 2.04 12.22
CA ALA A 47 2.43 3.36 12.37
C ALA A 47 3.28 4.45 11.69
N ARG A 48 4.61 4.39 11.86
CA ARG A 48 5.53 5.33 11.21
C ARG A 48 5.54 5.19 9.70
N ALA A 49 5.49 3.96 9.19
CA ALA A 49 5.42 3.68 7.76
C ALA A 49 4.12 4.21 7.14
N ILE A 50 2.96 3.97 7.79
CA ILE A 50 1.67 4.53 7.38
C ILE A 50 1.70 6.07 7.44
N HIS A 51 2.18 6.65 8.53
CA HIS A 51 2.24 8.10 8.68
C HIS A 51 3.09 8.76 7.58
N ARG A 52 4.35 8.32 7.41
CA ARG A 52 5.27 8.93 6.45
C ARG A 52 4.94 8.59 5.00
N GLY A 53 4.63 7.32 4.73
CA GLY A 53 4.44 6.82 3.37
C GLY A 53 3.04 7.05 2.80
N VAL A 54 2.06 7.39 3.65
CA VAL A 54 0.67 7.59 3.21
C VAL A 54 0.11 8.90 3.72
N PHE A 55 0.00 9.10 5.05
CA PHE A 55 -0.71 10.26 5.60
C PHE A 55 -0.05 11.59 5.26
N CYS A 56 1.29 11.63 5.22
CA CYS A 56 1.99 12.84 4.79
C CYS A 56 1.79 13.19 3.30
N LEU A 57 1.32 12.23 2.49
CA LEU A 57 1.05 12.44 1.05
C LEU A 57 -0.42 12.78 0.78
N VAL A 58 -1.36 12.11 1.46
CA VAL A 58 -2.78 12.16 1.11
C VAL A 58 -3.69 12.55 2.29
N GLY A 59 -3.11 12.84 3.44
CA GLY A 59 -3.83 13.09 4.69
C GLY A 59 -4.26 11.82 5.42
N PRO A 60 -4.61 11.90 6.71
CA PRO A 60 -5.16 10.78 7.47
C PRO A 60 -6.58 10.44 7.01
N PRO A 61 -6.95 9.15 6.94
CA PRO A 61 -8.31 8.73 6.62
C PRO A 61 -9.24 8.84 7.83
N GLU A 62 -10.55 8.79 7.58
CA GLU A 62 -11.53 8.60 8.65
C GLU A 62 -11.47 7.20 9.24
N ARG A 63 -11.20 6.20 8.39
CA ARG A 63 -11.18 4.77 8.76
C ARG A 63 -9.92 4.09 8.24
N LEU A 64 -9.33 3.28 9.11
CA LEU A 64 -8.21 2.43 8.78
C LEU A 64 -8.57 0.98 9.10
N LEU A 65 -8.60 0.12 8.08
CA LEU A 65 -9.01 -1.28 8.18
C LEU A 65 -7.78 -2.20 8.14
N SER A 66 -7.84 -3.31 8.89
CA SER A 66 -6.84 -4.38 8.85
C SER A 66 -7.51 -5.71 9.17
N ASP A 67 -6.96 -6.83 8.65
CA ASP A 67 -7.36 -8.18 9.05
C ASP A 67 -6.60 -8.70 10.28
N ARG A 68 -5.62 -7.93 10.73
CA ARG A 68 -4.79 -8.27 11.89
C ARG A 68 -5.61 -8.36 13.18
N GLU A 69 -5.09 -9.13 14.12
CA GLU A 69 -5.69 -9.26 15.45
C GLU A 69 -6.00 -7.88 16.06
N LYS A 70 -7.10 -7.82 16.80
CA LYS A 70 -7.59 -6.56 17.40
C LYS A 70 -6.53 -5.88 18.27
N THR A 71 -5.75 -6.66 19.02
CA THR A 71 -4.64 -6.16 19.85
C THR A 71 -3.55 -5.49 19.01
N PHE A 72 -3.17 -6.09 17.88
CA PHE A 72 -2.20 -5.50 16.98
C PHE A 72 -2.74 -4.19 16.37
N THR A 73 -3.96 -4.22 15.90
CA THR A 73 -4.62 -3.04 15.30
C THR A 73 -4.74 -1.89 16.30
N SER A 74 -5.08 -2.19 17.56
CA SER A 74 -5.15 -1.17 18.64
C SER A 74 -3.79 -0.55 18.94
N GLY A 75 -2.72 -1.36 18.93
CA GLY A 75 -1.35 -0.87 19.14
C GLY A 75 -0.90 0.07 18.03
N VAL A 76 -1.16 -0.28 16.76
CA VAL A 76 -0.88 0.61 15.61
C VAL A 76 -1.70 1.90 15.71
N GLN A 77 -2.97 1.81 16.06
CA GLN A 77 -3.84 2.96 16.25
C GLN A 77 -3.30 3.91 17.33
N HIS A 78 -2.88 3.37 18.47
CA HIS A 78 -2.30 4.17 19.56
C HIS A 78 -1.07 4.95 19.09
N GLU A 79 -0.16 4.30 18.37
CA GLU A 79 1.03 4.93 17.82
C GLU A 79 0.69 6.00 16.77
N LEU A 80 -0.31 5.75 15.92
CA LEU A 80 -0.80 6.75 14.95
C LEU A 80 -1.38 7.99 15.65
N TRP A 81 -2.17 7.81 16.71
CA TRP A 81 -2.68 8.92 17.50
C TRP A 81 -1.56 9.75 18.14
N ARG A 82 -0.52 9.07 18.65
CA ARG A 82 0.67 9.73 19.20
C ARG A 82 1.39 10.57 18.13
N LEU A 83 1.53 10.05 16.92
CA LEU A 83 2.21 10.75 15.83
C LEU A 83 1.41 11.94 15.28
N LEU A 84 0.09 11.83 15.23
CA LEU A 84 -0.81 12.85 14.68
C LEU A 84 -1.25 13.89 15.71
N GLY A 85 -1.05 13.62 17.00
CA GLY A 85 -1.61 14.45 18.08
C GLY A 85 -3.15 14.47 18.12
N SER A 86 -3.81 13.49 17.50
CA SER A 86 -5.26 13.44 17.33
C SER A 86 -5.81 12.03 17.35
N LYS A 87 -7.06 11.89 17.84
CA LYS A 87 -7.80 10.61 17.88
C LYS A 87 -8.84 10.49 16.75
N CYS A 88 -8.65 11.18 15.65
CA CYS A 88 -9.66 11.28 14.58
C CYS A 88 -9.77 10.04 13.68
N ILE A 89 -8.91 9.02 13.82
CA ILE A 89 -8.93 7.84 12.98
C ILE A 89 -9.63 6.68 13.71
N HIS A 90 -10.65 6.11 13.08
CA HIS A 90 -11.28 4.89 13.56
C HIS A 90 -10.61 3.67 12.93
N THR A 91 -9.99 2.83 13.73
CA THR A 91 -9.48 1.52 13.26
C THR A 91 -10.46 0.42 13.63
N SER A 92 -10.68 -0.51 12.72
CA SER A 92 -11.41 -1.74 13.01
C SER A 92 -10.58 -2.95 12.62
N GLY A 93 -10.41 -3.89 13.55
CA GLY A 93 -9.97 -5.23 13.23
C GLY A 93 -11.14 -6.01 12.65
N TYR A 94 -10.85 -6.85 11.66
CA TYR A 94 -11.77 -7.80 11.06
C TYR A 94 -13.06 -7.21 10.43
N ALA A 95 -12.91 -6.71 9.21
CA ALA A 95 -14.02 -6.56 8.28
C ALA A 95 -13.70 -7.42 7.05
N SER A 96 -14.13 -8.68 7.05
CA SER A 96 -13.83 -9.65 5.98
C SER A 96 -14.20 -9.18 4.56
N ARG A 97 -15.20 -8.32 4.43
CA ARG A 97 -15.55 -7.66 3.16
C ARG A 97 -14.69 -6.44 2.83
N GLY A 98 -14.14 -5.76 3.85
CA GLY A 98 -13.27 -4.57 3.65
C GLY A 98 -11.85 -4.95 3.22
N ASN A 99 -11.36 -6.09 3.63
CA ASN A 99 -9.98 -6.51 3.40
C ASN A 99 -9.74 -7.16 2.04
N GLY A 100 -10.77 -7.66 1.37
CA GLY A 100 -10.65 -8.25 0.03
C GLY A 100 -10.06 -7.31 -1.04
N VAL A 101 -10.04 -6.00 -0.78
CA VAL A 101 -9.38 -5.01 -1.64
C VAL A 101 -7.87 -5.08 -1.45
N CYS A 102 -7.42 -5.11 -0.20
CA CYS A 102 -6.00 -5.21 0.14
C CYS A 102 -5.42 -6.56 -0.29
N GLU A 103 -6.15 -7.66 -0.06
CA GLU A 103 -5.75 -9.00 -0.50
C GLU A 103 -5.55 -9.11 -2.01
N ARG A 104 -6.42 -8.50 -2.82
CA ARG A 104 -6.27 -8.49 -4.29
C ARG A 104 -5.04 -7.71 -4.72
N ALA A 105 -4.81 -6.54 -4.15
CA ALA A 105 -3.61 -5.74 -4.42
C ALA A 105 -2.34 -6.49 -4.01
N HIS A 106 -2.35 -7.14 -2.84
CA HIS A 106 -1.26 -8.00 -2.38
C HIS A 106 -0.97 -9.15 -3.32
N ARG A 107 -2.01 -9.88 -3.72
CA ARG A 107 -1.86 -11.01 -4.62
C ARG A 107 -1.25 -10.59 -5.96
N TRP A 108 -1.70 -9.46 -6.48
CA TRP A 108 -1.18 -8.88 -7.70
C TRP A 108 0.29 -8.43 -7.54
N LEU A 109 0.61 -7.70 -6.46
CA LEU A 109 1.98 -7.27 -6.16
C LEU A 109 2.94 -8.45 -6.03
N ASN A 110 2.57 -9.46 -5.25
CA ASN A 110 3.42 -10.64 -5.05
C ASN A 110 3.64 -11.44 -6.34
N ALA A 111 2.60 -11.60 -7.17
CA ALA A 111 2.71 -12.27 -8.46
C ALA A 111 3.68 -11.54 -9.40
N ASN A 112 3.61 -10.20 -9.44
CA ASN A 112 4.49 -9.41 -10.29
C ASN A 112 5.91 -9.30 -9.72
N LEU A 113 6.07 -9.13 -8.41
CA LEU A 113 7.40 -9.16 -7.79
C LEU A 113 8.15 -10.46 -8.09
N ALA A 114 7.46 -11.60 -8.06
CA ALA A 114 8.06 -12.90 -8.35
C ALA A 114 8.67 -13.02 -9.77
N LEU A 115 8.22 -12.19 -10.72
CA LEU A 115 8.73 -12.20 -12.09
C LEU A 115 10.07 -11.46 -12.26
N PHE A 116 10.33 -10.48 -11.40
CA PHE A 116 11.47 -9.56 -11.56
C PHE A 116 12.63 -9.83 -10.59
N VAL A 117 12.37 -10.53 -9.48
CA VAL A 117 13.41 -10.79 -8.48
C VAL A 117 14.50 -11.74 -8.98
N ASN A 118 15.72 -11.55 -8.50
CA ASN A 118 16.84 -12.43 -8.76
C ASN A 118 16.65 -13.83 -8.14
N SER A 119 17.58 -14.77 -8.42
CA SER A 119 17.53 -16.13 -7.87
C SER A 119 17.51 -16.20 -6.34
N LYS A 120 18.14 -15.23 -5.66
CA LYS A 120 18.14 -15.09 -4.19
C LYS A 120 16.90 -14.38 -3.65
N LYS A 121 16.10 -13.76 -4.52
CA LYS A 121 14.88 -12.99 -4.20
C LYS A 121 15.11 -11.86 -3.19
N ASN A 122 16.31 -11.32 -3.08
CA ASN A 122 16.69 -10.31 -2.09
C ASN A 122 16.78 -8.88 -2.65
N ASN A 123 16.37 -8.66 -3.89
CA ASN A 123 16.30 -7.35 -4.56
C ASN A 123 14.86 -6.90 -4.87
N TRP A 124 13.89 -7.44 -4.16
CA TRP A 124 12.48 -7.15 -4.40
C TRP A 124 12.11 -5.67 -4.18
N THR A 125 12.82 -4.97 -3.30
CA THR A 125 12.60 -3.53 -3.07
C THR A 125 12.85 -2.67 -4.29
N ASP A 126 13.75 -3.07 -5.19
CA ASP A 126 14.13 -2.30 -6.38
C ASP A 126 13.00 -2.21 -7.40
N TYR A 127 12.04 -3.14 -7.32
CA TYR A 127 10.93 -3.25 -8.28
C TYR A 127 9.60 -2.77 -7.75
N VAL A 128 9.48 -2.50 -6.44
CA VAL A 128 8.21 -2.14 -5.80
C VAL A 128 7.56 -0.93 -6.48
N ASP A 129 8.30 0.15 -6.70
CA ASP A 129 7.75 1.39 -7.26
C ASP A 129 7.30 1.22 -8.71
N SER A 130 8.08 0.50 -9.53
CA SER A 130 7.72 0.20 -10.92
C SER A 130 6.46 -0.66 -11.01
N ILE A 131 6.34 -1.65 -10.14
CA ILE A 131 5.17 -2.52 -10.06
C ILE A 131 3.96 -1.73 -9.55
N LEU A 132 4.13 -0.88 -8.55
CA LEU A 132 3.05 0.02 -8.10
C LEU A 132 2.58 0.94 -9.22
N TYR A 133 3.51 1.50 -10.01
CA TYR A 133 3.15 2.34 -11.15
C TYR A 133 2.32 1.56 -12.18
N ALA A 134 2.74 0.35 -12.54
CA ALA A 134 1.99 -0.52 -13.44
C ALA A 134 0.58 -0.84 -12.90
N TYR A 135 0.44 -1.12 -11.61
CA TYR A 135 -0.87 -1.33 -10.99
C TYR A 135 -1.74 -0.06 -11.07
N ARG A 136 -1.18 1.09 -10.71
CA ARG A 136 -1.90 2.37 -10.68
C ARG A 136 -2.41 2.80 -12.04
N THR A 137 -1.72 2.39 -13.11
CA THR A 137 -2.05 2.73 -14.51
C THR A 137 -2.83 1.64 -15.25
N SER A 138 -3.05 0.49 -14.61
CA SER A 138 -3.89 -0.58 -15.16
C SER A 138 -5.36 -0.39 -14.80
N ILE A 139 -6.27 -0.74 -15.71
CA ILE A 139 -7.72 -0.65 -15.47
C ILE A 139 -8.11 -1.65 -14.38
N CYS A 140 -8.74 -1.15 -13.32
CA CYS A 140 -9.30 -1.98 -12.26
C CYS A 140 -10.70 -2.45 -12.65
N SER A 141 -10.91 -3.78 -12.74
CA SER A 141 -12.18 -4.38 -13.15
C SER A 141 -13.39 -3.98 -12.27
N SER A 142 -13.15 -3.67 -11.00
CA SER A 142 -14.22 -3.29 -10.07
C SER A 142 -14.66 -1.82 -10.19
N THR A 143 -13.86 -0.97 -10.78
CA THR A 143 -14.15 0.47 -10.94
C THR A 143 -14.33 0.87 -12.41
N GLY A 144 -13.79 0.10 -13.34
CA GLY A 144 -13.75 0.41 -14.77
C GLY A 144 -12.71 1.50 -15.14
N TYR A 145 -11.99 2.02 -14.16
CA TYR A 145 -10.97 3.08 -14.32
C TYR A 145 -9.63 2.63 -13.77
N THR A 146 -8.56 3.34 -14.14
CA THR A 146 -7.28 3.16 -13.48
C THR A 146 -7.31 3.83 -12.11
N PRO A 147 -6.62 3.28 -11.09
CA PRO A 147 -6.46 3.96 -9.80
C PRO A 147 -5.86 5.37 -9.95
N PHE A 148 -4.97 5.56 -10.92
CA PHE A 148 -4.36 6.84 -11.21
C PHE A 148 -5.40 7.88 -11.67
N GLU A 149 -6.29 7.52 -12.61
CA GLU A 149 -7.36 8.42 -13.09
C GLU A 149 -8.31 8.82 -11.96
N LEU A 150 -8.69 7.88 -11.08
CA LEU A 150 -9.60 8.16 -9.97
C LEU A 150 -8.98 9.11 -8.94
N VAL A 151 -7.66 9.11 -8.78
CA VAL A 151 -6.97 9.97 -7.83
C VAL A 151 -6.63 11.33 -8.41
N PHE A 152 -6.10 11.36 -9.65
CA PHE A 152 -5.53 12.57 -10.23
C PHE A 152 -6.44 13.25 -11.27
N GLY A 153 -7.57 12.63 -11.63
CA GLY A 153 -8.52 13.17 -12.61
C GLY A 153 -7.99 13.25 -14.05
N ARG A 154 -6.88 12.57 -14.34
CA ARG A 154 -6.25 12.50 -15.65
C ARG A 154 -5.59 11.14 -15.89
N LYS A 155 -5.35 10.78 -17.12
CA LYS A 155 -4.54 9.60 -17.45
C LYS A 155 -3.08 9.82 -17.05
N ALA A 156 -2.39 8.75 -16.71
CA ALA A 156 -0.96 8.76 -16.52
C ALA A 156 -0.27 8.91 -17.89
N THR A 157 0.75 9.72 -17.97
CA THR A 157 1.63 9.78 -19.14
C THR A 157 2.55 8.56 -19.14
N MET A 158 2.45 7.73 -20.15
CA MET A 158 3.27 6.53 -20.26
C MET A 158 4.57 6.83 -21.01
N PRO A 159 5.67 6.09 -20.80
CA PRO A 159 6.91 6.30 -21.53
C PRO A 159 6.76 6.34 -23.05
N PRO A 160 5.93 5.49 -23.71
CA PRO A 160 5.67 5.63 -25.15
C PRO A 160 5.03 6.96 -25.54
N ASP A 161 4.16 7.55 -24.71
CA ASP A 161 3.50 8.84 -24.99
C ASP A 161 4.53 9.98 -25.10
N LEU A 162 5.60 9.91 -24.27
CA LEU A 162 6.70 10.87 -24.30
C LEU A 162 7.61 10.70 -25.52
N LEU A 163 7.76 9.47 -26.01
CA LEU A 163 8.60 9.17 -27.18
C LEU A 163 7.93 9.55 -28.50
N TYR A 164 6.61 9.42 -28.56
CA TYR A 164 5.85 9.59 -29.81
C TYR A 164 4.95 10.83 -29.81
N GLU A 165 5.04 11.71 -28.78
CA GLU A 165 4.19 12.90 -28.64
C GLU A 165 2.69 12.62 -28.84
N ILE A 166 2.23 11.44 -28.39
CA ILE A 166 0.83 11.04 -28.47
C ILE A 166 0.08 11.79 -27.35
N HIS A 167 -0.70 12.77 -27.74
CA HIS A 167 -1.54 13.60 -26.85
C HIS A 167 -2.98 13.14 -26.83
#